data_137bac081e7be77230871b88b46c2581
#
_entry.id   137bac081e7be77230871b88b46c2581
#
_cell.length_a   1.000
_cell.length_b   1.000
_cell.length_c   1.000
_cell.angle_alpha   90.00
_cell.angle_beta   90.00
_cell.angle_gamma   90.00
#
_symmetry.space_group_name_H-M   'P 1'
#
loop_
_entity.id
_entity.type
_entity.pdbx_description
1 polymer ?
#
loop_
_entity_poly.entity_id
_entity_poly.type
_entity_poly.pdbx_seq_one_letter_code
_entity_poly.pdbx_strand_id
1 'polypeptide(L)'
;VDDLLEHGYRNVSVLDISETALQVAQKRMGERAGHVSWIAGDITDVKLPAPAYDVWHDRAVFHFLTQEEQRLAYVRQVAHAVKPGGIVSVATFAPEGPDTCSGLPVMRYDADSLHGEFGASFRLIESATEVHETPFGTTQQFLYCYCRVEAS
;
A
#
# COMPACT_ATOMS: atom_id res chain seq x y z
N VAL A 1 -9.94 6.01 0.84
CA VAL A 1 -11.06 5.13 0.41
C VAL A 1 -12.26 5.93 -0.08
N ASP A 2 -12.50 7.09 0.53
CA ASP A 2 -13.62 7.96 0.14
C ASP A 2 -13.54 8.37 -1.33
N ASP A 3 -12.36 8.77 -1.79
CA ASP A 3 -12.14 9.20 -3.17
C ASP A 3 -12.43 8.07 -4.16
N LEU A 4 -12.07 6.84 -3.82
CA LEU A 4 -12.34 5.68 -4.66
C LEU A 4 -13.83 5.46 -4.85
N LEU A 5 -14.61 5.55 -3.78
CA LEU A 5 -16.05 5.39 -3.83
C LEU A 5 -16.72 6.53 -4.61
N GLU A 6 -16.23 7.76 -4.45
CA GLU A 6 -16.73 8.91 -5.19
C GLU A 6 -16.49 8.79 -6.69
N HIS A 7 -15.39 8.11 -7.10
CA HIS A 7 -15.08 7.86 -8.50
C HIS A 7 -15.76 6.59 -9.06
N GLY A 8 -16.67 5.99 -8.31
CA GLY A 8 -17.49 4.89 -8.79
C GLY A 8 -16.90 3.49 -8.62
N TYR A 9 -15.79 3.34 -7.92
CA TYR A 9 -15.24 2.03 -7.61
C TYR A 9 -16.14 1.31 -6.60
N ARG A 10 -16.55 0.08 -6.93
CA ARG A 10 -17.54 -0.67 -6.15
C ARG A 10 -16.96 -1.81 -5.32
N ASN A 11 -15.85 -2.40 -5.78
CA ASN A 11 -15.23 -3.55 -5.13
C ASN A 11 -13.96 -3.11 -4.41
N VAL A 12 -14.14 -2.31 -3.37
CA VAL A 12 -13.03 -1.78 -2.58
C VAL A 12 -12.86 -2.61 -1.32
N SER A 13 -11.63 -3.05 -1.08
CA SER A 13 -11.26 -3.70 0.18
C SER A 13 -10.23 -2.83 0.89
N VAL A 14 -10.37 -2.70 2.20
CA VAL A 14 -9.42 -1.96 3.04
C VAL A 14 -8.84 -2.91 4.07
N LEU A 15 -7.54 -2.95 4.15
CA LEU A 15 -6.82 -3.78 5.12
C LEU A 15 -6.03 -2.90 6.07
N ASP A 16 -6.12 -3.20 7.36
CA ASP A 16 -5.30 -2.57 8.38
C ASP A 16 -5.05 -3.59 9.49
N ILE A 17 -3.89 -3.52 10.09
CA ILE A 17 -3.57 -4.36 11.25
C ILE A 17 -4.38 -3.92 12.47
N SER A 18 -4.79 -2.67 12.51
CA SER A 18 -5.56 -2.09 13.60
C SER A 18 -7.06 -2.19 13.34
N GLU A 19 -7.74 -3.06 14.07
CA GLU A 19 -9.20 -3.14 14.03
C GLU A 19 -9.85 -1.82 14.46
N THR A 20 -9.26 -1.15 15.43
CA THR A 20 -9.74 0.17 15.90
C THR A 20 -9.69 1.21 14.79
N ALA A 21 -8.60 1.25 13.99
CA ALA A 21 -8.48 2.17 12.87
C ALA A 21 -9.56 1.91 11.82
N LEU A 22 -9.87 0.65 11.54
CA LEU A 22 -10.93 0.27 10.63
C LEU A 22 -12.29 0.70 11.15
N GLN A 23 -12.55 0.52 12.44
CA GLN A 23 -13.81 0.93 13.07
C GLN A 23 -14.01 2.45 13.00
N VAL A 24 -12.95 3.22 13.22
CA VAL A 24 -12.99 4.68 13.11
C VAL A 24 -13.34 5.10 11.68
N ALA A 25 -12.72 4.47 10.68
CA ALA A 25 -12.99 4.75 9.28
C ALA A 25 -14.42 4.37 8.89
N GLN A 26 -14.90 3.21 9.34
CA GLN A 26 -16.29 2.76 9.10
C GLN A 26 -17.30 3.75 9.67
N LYS A 27 -17.05 4.21 10.88
CA LYS A 27 -17.94 5.17 11.56
C LYS A 27 -17.98 6.52 10.83
N ARG A 28 -16.81 6.98 10.38
CA ARG A 28 -16.70 8.23 9.61
C ARG A 28 -17.45 8.13 8.27
N MET A 29 -17.39 6.99 7.61
CA MET A 29 -18.01 6.77 6.31
C MET A 29 -19.53 6.54 6.39
N GLY A 30 -20.04 6.09 7.54
CA GLY A 30 -21.47 5.84 7.73
C GLY A 30 -21.98 4.76 6.77
N GLU A 31 -23.06 5.07 6.02
CA GLU A 31 -23.68 4.11 5.10
C GLU A 31 -22.74 3.63 3.99
N ARG A 32 -21.80 4.46 3.57
CA ARG A 32 -20.84 4.10 2.52
C ARG A 32 -19.93 2.96 2.94
N ALA A 33 -19.74 2.75 4.25
CA ALA A 33 -18.92 1.65 4.75
C ALA A 33 -19.45 0.28 4.32
N GLY A 34 -20.75 0.15 4.04
CA GLY A 34 -21.36 -1.08 3.55
C GLY A 34 -20.92 -1.48 2.14
N HIS A 35 -20.30 -0.56 1.39
CA HIS A 35 -19.77 -0.83 0.04
C HIS A 35 -18.31 -1.26 0.04
N VAL A 36 -17.71 -1.41 1.21
CA VAL A 36 -16.28 -1.73 1.38
C VAL A 36 -16.14 -3.03 2.15
N SER A 37 -15.20 -3.87 1.74
CA SER A 37 -14.80 -5.05 2.50
C SER A 37 -13.69 -4.65 3.46
N TRP A 38 -13.92 -4.84 4.75
CA TRP A 38 -12.98 -4.45 5.80
C TRP A 38 -12.24 -5.68 6.30
N ILE A 39 -10.91 -5.63 6.23
CA ILE A 39 -10.04 -6.76 6.59
C ILE A 39 -9.09 -6.30 7.69
N ALA A 40 -9.22 -6.89 8.88
CA ALA A 40 -8.27 -6.67 9.97
C ALA A 40 -7.24 -7.79 9.94
N GLY A 41 -5.97 -7.44 9.86
CA GLY A 41 -4.91 -8.44 9.85
C GLY A 41 -3.57 -7.88 9.44
N ASP A 42 -2.54 -8.71 9.61
CA ASP A 42 -1.19 -8.41 9.18
C ASP A 42 -1.05 -8.78 7.70
N ILE A 43 -0.61 -7.83 6.88
CA ILE A 43 -0.46 -8.04 5.44
C ILE A 43 0.52 -9.19 5.12
N THR A 44 1.42 -9.51 6.04
CA THR A 44 2.41 -10.56 5.82
C THR A 44 1.83 -11.97 5.97
N ASP A 45 0.67 -12.13 6.61
CA ASP A 45 0.10 -13.46 6.85
C ASP A 45 -1.41 -13.59 6.64
N VAL A 46 -2.11 -12.48 6.43
CA VAL A 46 -3.57 -12.52 6.21
C VAL A 46 -3.91 -13.27 4.93
N LYS A 47 -5.04 -13.99 4.93
CA LYS A 47 -5.50 -14.68 3.73
C LYS A 47 -6.32 -13.73 2.87
N LEU A 48 -5.90 -13.55 1.63
CA LEU A 48 -6.58 -12.72 0.64
C LEU A 48 -7.11 -13.60 -0.48
N PRO A 49 -8.26 -13.23 -1.09
CA PRO A 49 -8.74 -13.96 -2.29
C PRO A 49 -7.73 -13.82 -3.42
N ALA A 50 -7.65 -14.84 -4.29
CA ALA A 50 -6.63 -14.87 -5.32
C ALA A 50 -7.11 -15.49 -6.61
N PRO A 51 -6.75 -14.89 -7.76
CA PRO A 51 -6.49 -13.46 -7.95
C PRO A 51 -7.81 -12.68 -7.96
N ALA A 52 -7.91 -11.60 -7.24
CA ALA A 52 -9.18 -10.91 -7.06
C ALA A 52 -9.14 -9.42 -7.33
N TYR A 53 -7.96 -8.81 -7.30
CA TYR A 53 -7.84 -7.35 -7.36
C TYR A 53 -7.20 -6.89 -8.66
N ASP A 54 -7.73 -5.80 -9.21
CA ASP A 54 -7.17 -5.12 -10.38
C ASP A 54 -6.15 -4.07 -9.98
N VAL A 55 -6.28 -3.52 -8.78
CA VAL A 55 -5.40 -2.47 -8.26
C VAL A 55 -5.06 -2.77 -6.80
N TRP A 56 -3.78 -2.68 -6.49
CA TRP A 56 -3.26 -2.71 -5.13
C TRP A 56 -2.68 -1.34 -4.82
N HIS A 57 -3.15 -0.71 -3.76
CA HIS A 57 -2.67 0.61 -3.37
C HIS A 57 -2.17 0.57 -1.92
N ASP A 58 -0.93 0.97 -1.72
CA ASP A 58 -0.29 1.05 -0.41
C ASP A 58 0.38 2.41 -0.27
N ARG A 59 0.01 3.14 0.75
CA ARG A 59 0.70 4.37 1.12
C ARG A 59 1.21 4.23 2.54
N ALA A 60 2.54 4.09 2.66
CA ALA A 60 3.24 4.08 3.94
C ALA A 60 2.96 2.85 4.82
N VAL A 61 2.77 1.68 4.23
CA VAL A 61 2.72 0.40 4.96
C VAL A 61 3.98 -0.41 4.71
N PHE A 62 4.35 -0.58 3.44
CA PHE A 62 5.51 -1.40 3.06
C PHE A 62 6.81 -0.94 3.74
N HIS A 63 6.98 0.37 3.93
CA HIS A 63 8.22 0.89 4.50
C HIS A 63 8.41 0.53 5.99
N PHE A 64 7.37 0.07 6.69
CA PHE A 64 7.50 -0.45 8.05
C PHE A 64 8.10 -1.85 8.09
N LEU A 65 8.16 -2.55 6.95
CA LEU A 65 8.68 -3.91 6.87
C LEU A 65 10.20 -3.85 6.78
N THR A 66 10.85 -3.80 7.92
CA THR A 66 12.30 -3.63 8.01
C THR A 66 13.07 -4.95 7.92
N GLN A 67 12.37 -6.09 8.01
CA GLN A 67 12.96 -7.42 7.88
C GLN A 67 12.70 -7.98 6.48
N GLU A 68 13.71 -8.58 5.88
CA GLU A 68 13.60 -9.15 4.54
C GLU A 68 12.47 -10.16 4.42
N GLU A 69 12.31 -11.01 5.43
CA GLU A 69 11.25 -12.02 5.46
C GLU A 69 9.86 -11.41 5.36
N GLN A 70 9.66 -10.28 6.02
CA GLN A 70 8.39 -9.56 5.98
C GLN A 70 8.13 -8.99 4.59
N ARG A 71 9.16 -8.42 3.97
CA ARG A 71 9.05 -7.85 2.62
C ARG A 71 8.75 -8.92 1.59
N LEU A 72 9.41 -10.07 1.68
CA LEU A 72 9.14 -11.21 0.79
C LEU A 72 7.71 -11.72 0.95
N ALA A 73 7.22 -11.80 2.19
CA ALA A 73 5.83 -12.21 2.44
C ALA A 73 4.84 -11.21 1.85
N TYR A 74 5.10 -9.92 1.97
CA TYR A 74 4.27 -8.87 1.39
C TYR A 74 4.21 -9.00 -0.15
N VAL A 75 5.36 -9.13 -0.79
CA VAL A 75 5.43 -9.27 -2.25
C VAL A 75 4.68 -10.51 -2.73
N ARG A 76 4.79 -11.62 -2.00
CA ARG A 76 4.03 -12.83 -2.32
C ARG A 76 2.53 -12.60 -2.22
N GLN A 77 2.07 -11.83 -1.23
CA GLN A 77 0.66 -11.48 -1.09
C GLN A 77 0.17 -10.68 -2.29
N VAL A 78 0.96 -9.69 -2.72
CA VAL A 78 0.62 -8.88 -3.89
C VAL A 78 0.54 -9.74 -5.14
N ALA A 79 1.54 -10.58 -5.36
CA ALA A 79 1.59 -11.47 -6.53
C ALA A 79 0.42 -12.47 -6.55
N HIS A 80 -0.05 -12.87 -5.36
CA HIS A 80 -1.17 -13.80 -5.21
C HIS A 80 -2.52 -13.12 -5.44
N ALA A 81 -2.69 -11.91 -4.91
CA ALA A 81 -3.99 -11.24 -4.86
C ALA A 81 -4.31 -10.39 -6.08
N VAL A 82 -3.30 -9.84 -6.76
CA VAL A 82 -3.50 -8.95 -7.90
C VAL A 82 -3.48 -9.76 -9.20
N LYS A 83 -4.45 -9.51 -10.06
CA LYS A 83 -4.56 -10.20 -11.35
C LYS A 83 -3.40 -9.84 -12.26
N PRO A 84 -2.98 -10.75 -13.16
CA PRO A 84 -2.04 -10.39 -14.23
C PRO A 84 -2.56 -9.19 -15.01
N GLY A 85 -1.70 -8.22 -15.28
CA GLY A 85 -2.10 -6.95 -15.90
C GLY A 85 -2.62 -5.90 -14.92
N GLY A 86 -2.78 -6.27 -13.64
CA GLY A 86 -3.21 -5.33 -12.61
C GLY A 86 -2.13 -4.33 -12.24
N ILE A 87 -2.51 -3.29 -11.54
CA ILE A 87 -1.64 -2.19 -11.15
C ILE A 87 -1.33 -2.26 -9.66
N VAL A 88 -0.06 -2.06 -9.33
CA VAL A 88 0.40 -1.97 -7.94
C VAL A 88 0.99 -0.58 -7.72
N SER A 89 0.42 0.16 -6.79
CA SER A 89 0.88 1.47 -6.39
C SER A 89 1.38 1.39 -4.96
N VAL A 90 2.67 1.62 -4.75
CA VAL A 90 3.29 1.56 -3.42
C VAL A 90 4.01 2.88 -3.18
N ALA A 91 3.74 3.47 -2.03
CA ALA A 91 4.41 4.69 -1.59
C ALA A 91 5.15 4.45 -0.28
N THR A 92 6.39 4.92 -0.22
CA THR A 92 7.27 4.85 0.95
C THR A 92 7.88 6.22 1.19
N PHE A 93 8.56 6.40 2.31
CA PHE A 93 9.43 7.57 2.44
C PHE A 93 10.59 7.46 1.44
N ALA A 94 10.91 8.59 0.80
CA ALA A 94 12.05 8.74 -0.09
C ALA A 94 13.36 8.76 0.72
N PRO A 95 14.54 8.62 0.08
CA PRO A 95 15.82 8.65 0.80
C PRO A 95 16.03 9.92 1.63
N GLU A 96 15.47 11.04 1.22
CA GLU A 96 15.52 12.32 1.92
C GLU A 96 14.45 12.47 2.99
N GLY A 97 13.55 11.49 3.11
CA GLY A 97 12.47 11.52 4.08
C GLY A 97 12.93 11.11 5.47
N PRO A 98 12.01 11.11 6.44
CA PRO A 98 12.32 10.68 7.80
C PRO A 98 12.69 9.19 7.85
N ASP A 99 13.47 8.81 8.86
CA ASP A 99 13.81 7.40 9.11
C ASP A 99 12.84 6.71 10.08
N THR A 100 11.86 7.46 10.59
CA THR A 100 10.79 6.93 11.43
C THR A 100 9.44 7.46 10.97
N CYS A 101 8.41 6.68 11.23
CA CYS A 101 7.03 7.10 10.97
C CYS A 101 6.20 6.65 12.17
N SER A 102 5.44 7.58 12.76
CA SER A 102 4.65 7.30 13.96
C SER A 102 5.49 6.69 15.10
N GLY A 103 6.76 7.11 15.19
CA GLY A 103 7.69 6.63 16.21
C GLY A 103 8.33 5.26 15.94
N LEU A 104 8.02 4.63 14.80
CA LEU A 104 8.57 3.33 14.42
C LEU A 104 9.60 3.48 13.31
N PRO A 105 10.65 2.63 13.30
CA PRO A 105 11.64 2.68 12.24
C PRO A 105 11.04 2.25 10.90
N VAL A 106 11.50 2.89 9.83
CA VAL A 106 11.07 2.56 8.46
C VAL A 106 12.26 2.43 7.54
N MET A 107 12.07 1.67 6.45
CA MET A 107 12.99 1.64 5.32
C MET A 107 12.67 2.78 4.38
N ARG A 108 13.70 3.47 3.88
CA ARG A 108 13.52 4.52 2.87
C ARG A 108 13.99 3.98 1.53
N TYR A 109 13.31 4.39 0.47
CA TYR A 109 13.56 3.83 -0.86
C TYR A 109 13.68 4.92 -1.91
N ASP A 110 14.55 4.69 -2.89
CA ASP A 110 14.44 5.33 -4.20
C ASP A 110 13.68 4.38 -5.14
N ALA A 111 13.45 4.83 -6.39
CA ALA A 111 12.66 4.04 -7.34
C ALA A 111 13.30 2.68 -7.63
N ASP A 112 14.61 2.63 -7.79
CA ASP A 112 15.31 1.38 -8.11
C ASP A 112 15.28 0.39 -6.95
N SER A 113 15.52 0.86 -5.73
CA SER A 113 15.55 -0.03 -4.57
C SER A 113 14.15 -0.53 -4.21
N LEU A 114 13.12 0.30 -4.38
CA LEU A 114 11.75 -0.14 -4.13
C LEU A 114 11.29 -1.15 -5.18
N HIS A 115 11.52 -0.87 -6.45
CA HIS A 115 11.19 -1.81 -7.52
C HIS A 115 11.99 -3.12 -7.37
N GLY A 116 13.23 -3.04 -6.91
CA GLY A 116 14.06 -4.21 -6.66
C GLY A 116 13.49 -5.16 -5.62
N GLU A 117 12.74 -4.64 -4.64
CA GLU A 117 12.06 -5.48 -3.64
C GLU A 117 10.95 -6.31 -4.27
N PHE A 118 10.27 -5.80 -5.29
CA PHE A 118 9.18 -6.49 -5.99
C PHE A 118 9.71 -7.45 -7.06
N GLY A 119 10.75 -7.08 -7.77
CA GLY A 119 11.40 -7.95 -8.75
C GLY A 119 10.81 -7.87 -10.15
N ALA A 120 11.30 -8.77 -11.02
CA ALA A 120 11.04 -8.73 -12.46
C ALA A 120 9.58 -9.04 -12.85
N SER A 121 8.82 -9.70 -11.96
CA SER A 121 7.39 -9.97 -12.22
C SER A 121 6.52 -8.72 -12.13
N PHE A 122 7.08 -7.62 -11.69
CA PHE A 122 6.40 -6.33 -11.59
C PHE A 122 7.13 -5.33 -12.47
N ARG A 123 6.51 -4.94 -13.58
CA ARG A 123 7.12 -3.99 -14.50
C ARG A 123 6.89 -2.57 -14.00
N LEU A 124 7.97 -1.83 -13.77
CA LEU A 124 7.88 -0.44 -13.35
C LEU A 124 7.34 0.41 -14.51
N ILE A 125 6.21 1.07 -14.30
CA ILE A 125 5.58 1.95 -15.29
C ILE A 125 6.06 3.38 -15.08
N GLU A 126 6.01 3.84 -13.81
CA GLU A 126 6.32 5.22 -13.47
C GLU A 126 6.72 5.29 -12.01
N SER A 127 7.57 6.27 -11.69
CA SER A 127 7.85 6.65 -10.31
C SER A 127 7.70 8.16 -10.18
N ALA A 128 7.34 8.61 -8.98
CA ALA A 128 7.16 10.03 -8.69
C ALA A 128 7.49 10.29 -7.23
N THR A 129 7.87 11.53 -6.94
CA THR A 129 8.09 11.99 -5.58
C THR A 129 7.04 13.02 -5.22
N GLU A 130 6.63 13.04 -3.97
CA GLU A 130 5.64 13.99 -3.46
C GLU A 130 6.09 14.49 -2.09
N VAL A 131 5.96 15.79 -1.87
CA VAL A 131 6.21 16.40 -0.56
C VAL A 131 4.87 16.56 0.14
N HIS A 132 4.75 15.90 1.28
CA HIS A 132 3.54 15.95 2.11
C HIS A 132 3.80 16.86 3.30
N GLU A 133 2.93 17.84 3.54
CA GLU A 133 2.99 18.66 4.74
C GLU A 133 2.15 18.02 5.83
N THR A 134 2.78 17.82 7.00
CA THR A 134 2.05 17.30 8.16
C THR A 134 1.27 18.41 8.86
N PRO A 135 0.27 18.06 9.67
CA PRO A 135 -0.45 19.06 10.47
C PRO A 135 0.44 19.84 11.44
N PHE A 136 1.65 19.36 11.71
CA PHE A 136 2.58 20.01 12.63
C PHE A 136 3.58 20.94 11.93
N GLY A 137 3.39 21.21 10.63
CA GLY A 137 4.23 22.12 9.86
C GLY A 137 5.54 21.53 9.38
N THR A 138 5.73 20.21 9.52
CA THR A 138 6.90 19.51 8.98
C THR A 138 6.58 18.96 7.60
N THR A 139 7.61 18.59 6.83
CA THR A 139 7.44 17.99 5.52
C THR A 139 7.93 16.54 5.52
N GLN A 140 7.26 15.70 4.72
CA GLN A 140 7.65 14.31 4.49
C GLN A 140 7.74 14.07 3.00
N GLN A 141 8.86 13.54 2.54
CA GLN A 141 9.03 13.20 1.13
C GLN A 141 8.66 11.74 0.90
N PHE A 142 7.69 11.53 0.01
CA PHE A 142 7.25 10.21 -0.40
C PHE A 142 7.75 9.88 -1.79
N LEU A 143 8.08 8.62 -1.99
CA LEU A 143 8.34 8.04 -3.29
C LEU A 143 7.18 7.13 -3.65
N TYR A 144 6.62 7.31 -4.85
CA TYR A 144 5.59 6.44 -5.41
C TYR A 144 6.18 5.62 -6.54
N CYS A 145 5.90 4.31 -6.51
CA CYS A 145 6.18 3.42 -7.64
C CYS A 145 4.88 2.81 -8.13
N TYR A 146 4.67 2.89 -9.43
CA TYR A 146 3.52 2.29 -10.10
C TYR A 146 4.04 1.17 -10.99
N CYS A 147 3.59 -0.05 -10.71
CA CYS A 147 4.02 -1.24 -11.43
C CYS A 147 2.82 -1.97 -12.01
N ARG A 148 3.06 -2.71 -13.10
CA ARG A 148 2.08 -3.64 -13.67
C ARG A 148 2.52 -5.06 -13.38
N VAL A 149 1.59 -5.88 -12.91
CA VAL A 149 1.85 -7.30 -12.70
C VAL A 149 1.95 -7.99 -14.06
N GLU A 150 3.11 -8.59 -14.32
CA GLU A 150 3.32 -9.31 -15.57
C GLU A 150 2.64 -10.67 -15.52
N ALA A 151 2.13 -11.12 -16.67
CA ALA A 151 1.62 -12.46 -16.81
C ALA A 151 2.81 -13.44 -16.73
N SER A 152 2.68 -14.45 -15.92
CA SER A 152 3.71 -15.49 -15.76
C SER A 152 3.71 -16.47 -16.94
#